data_984a2ca98f3b91ed1c124aa8e55bffb1
#
_entry.id   984a2ca98f3b91ed1c124aa8e55bffb1
#
_cell.length_a   1.000
_cell.length_b   1.000
_cell.length_c   1.000
_cell.angle_alpha   90.00
_cell.angle_beta   90.00
_cell.angle_gamma   90.00
#
_symmetry.space_group_name_H-M   'P 1'
#
loop_
_entity.id
_entity.type
_entity.pdbx_description
1 polymer ?
#
loop_
_entity_poly.entity_id
_entity_poly.type
_entity_poly.pdbx_seq_one_letter_code
_entity_poly.pdbx_strand_id
1 'polypeptide(L)'
;MANPSGTTPLVVVNTTQSFEAACRALEAAIPAHGFGLLGIHDLGDTLRRKGVTFDEQCRIFEVCQPRQAARVLAADLSLNMALPCRLSVYTEAGATRIGMISPVAMLASLSSEPELQTVAAEVEATTRAIIDTAATPGDPA
;
A
#
# COMPACT_ATOMS: atom_id res chain seq x y z
N MET A 1 -3.35 5.39 18.21
CA MET A 1 -2.88 4.83 19.48
C MET A 1 -2.02 3.62 19.22
N ALA A 2 -0.88 3.53 19.89
CA ALA A 2 0.01 2.40 19.68
C ALA A 2 -0.57 1.11 20.25
N ASN A 3 -0.41 0.01 19.52
CA ASN A 3 -0.80 -1.30 20.00
C ASN A 3 0.12 -1.69 21.17
N PRO A 4 -0.42 -2.12 22.31
CA PRO A 4 0.40 -2.47 23.47
C PRO A 4 1.44 -3.55 23.19
N SER A 5 1.22 -4.42 22.22
CA SER A 5 2.19 -5.46 21.85
C SER A 5 3.31 -4.93 20.96
N GLY A 6 3.28 -3.65 20.58
CA GLY A 6 4.24 -3.07 19.67
C GLY A 6 3.99 -3.38 18.20
N THR A 7 2.96 -4.18 17.90
CA THR A 7 2.57 -4.46 16.52
C THR A 7 1.46 -3.51 16.10
N THR A 8 1.50 -3.07 14.85
CA THR A 8 0.47 -2.21 14.25
C THR A 8 0.08 -2.81 12.90
N PRO A 9 -1.21 -2.68 12.50
CA PRO A 9 -1.61 -3.11 11.17
C PRO A 9 -1.03 -2.24 10.05
N LEU A 10 -0.40 -1.12 10.40
CA LEU A 10 0.17 -0.21 9.41
C LEU A 10 1.64 -0.56 9.16
N VAL A 11 2.00 -0.66 7.89
CA VAL A 11 3.38 -0.81 7.45
C VAL A 11 3.77 0.52 6.83
N VAL A 12 4.71 1.24 7.45
CA VAL A 12 5.11 2.57 7.00
C VAL A 12 6.63 2.64 6.96
N VAL A 13 7.17 3.13 5.85
CA VAL A 13 8.60 3.29 5.63
C VAL A 13 8.87 4.73 5.24
N ASN A 14 9.87 5.35 5.85
CA ASN A 14 10.31 6.70 5.50
C ASN A 14 11.25 6.65 4.31
N THR A 15 11.24 7.71 3.50
CA THR A 15 12.20 7.87 2.41
C THR A 15 12.73 9.30 2.41
N THR A 16 13.97 9.46 1.98
CA THR A 16 14.57 10.80 1.83
C THR A 16 14.20 11.43 0.50
N GLN A 17 13.52 10.71 -0.37
CA GLN A 17 13.09 11.23 -1.67
C GLN A 17 11.98 12.26 -1.50
N SER A 18 11.83 13.14 -2.49
CA SER A 18 10.67 14.02 -2.54
C SER A 18 9.39 13.20 -2.76
N PHE A 19 8.25 13.80 -2.47
CA PHE A 19 6.95 13.15 -2.71
C PHE A 19 6.82 12.67 -4.15
N GLU A 20 7.14 13.52 -5.13
CA GLU A 20 7.01 13.15 -6.54
C GLU A 20 8.00 12.04 -6.93
N ALA A 21 9.23 12.09 -6.42
CA ALA A 21 10.20 11.04 -6.70
C ALA A 21 9.77 9.70 -6.09
N ALA A 22 9.22 9.72 -4.88
CA ALA A 22 8.72 8.52 -4.23
C ALA A 22 7.53 7.93 -4.99
N CYS A 23 6.63 8.77 -5.50
CA CYS A 23 5.51 8.32 -6.31
C CYS A 23 5.98 7.63 -7.59
N ARG A 24 6.98 8.22 -8.27
CA ARG A 24 7.53 7.61 -9.48
C ARG A 24 8.23 6.28 -9.17
N ALA A 25 8.96 6.23 -8.06
CA ALA A 25 9.65 5.01 -7.64
C ALA A 25 8.65 3.90 -7.33
N LEU A 26 7.56 4.24 -6.65
CA LEU A 26 6.51 3.26 -6.34
C LEU A 26 5.85 2.76 -7.62
N GLU A 27 5.52 3.64 -8.53
CA GLU A 27 4.89 3.28 -9.80
C GLU A 27 5.76 2.32 -10.60
N ALA A 28 7.07 2.50 -10.55
CA ALA A 28 8.02 1.59 -11.23
C ALA A 28 8.18 0.26 -10.48
N ALA A 29 8.17 0.27 -9.15
CA ALA A 29 8.37 -0.92 -8.34
C ALA A 29 7.20 -1.90 -8.43
N ILE A 30 5.98 -1.40 -8.61
CA ILE A 30 4.78 -2.23 -8.66
C ILE A 30 4.87 -3.31 -9.74
N PRO A 31 5.05 -2.98 -11.04
CA PRO A 31 5.15 -4.03 -12.06
C PRO A 31 6.44 -4.82 -11.95
N ALA A 32 7.52 -4.23 -11.45
CA ALA A 32 8.79 -4.93 -11.27
C ALA A 32 8.65 -6.11 -10.30
N HIS A 33 7.69 -6.05 -9.39
CA HIS A 33 7.41 -7.13 -8.44
C HIS A 33 6.17 -7.95 -8.82
N GLY A 34 5.71 -7.84 -10.06
CA GLY A 34 4.65 -8.70 -10.57
C GLY A 34 3.23 -8.26 -10.24
N PHE A 35 3.05 -7.06 -9.73
CA PHE A 35 1.71 -6.51 -9.50
C PHE A 35 1.30 -5.58 -10.63
N GLY A 36 -0.01 -5.46 -10.85
CA GLY A 36 -0.56 -4.48 -11.77
C GLY A 36 -1.01 -3.24 -11.02
N LEU A 37 -0.81 -2.08 -11.64
CA LEU A 37 -1.33 -0.81 -11.13
C LEU A 37 -2.71 -0.59 -11.76
N LEU A 38 -3.75 -0.54 -10.92
CA LEU A 38 -5.14 -0.41 -11.39
C LEU A 38 -5.59 1.05 -11.44
N GLY A 39 -5.08 1.88 -10.54
CA GLY A 39 -5.47 3.27 -10.52
C GLY A 39 -4.65 4.06 -9.52
N ILE A 40 -4.63 5.37 -9.71
CA ILE A 40 -3.95 6.31 -8.84
C ILE A 40 -4.94 7.39 -8.46
N HIS A 41 -5.07 7.67 -7.16
CA HIS A 41 -5.96 8.70 -6.65
C HIS A 41 -5.14 9.76 -5.93
N ASP A 42 -5.10 10.97 -6.48
CA ASP A 42 -4.43 12.08 -5.80
C ASP A 42 -5.41 12.68 -4.79
N LEU A 43 -5.42 12.09 -3.60
CA LEU A 43 -6.36 12.46 -2.54
C LEU A 43 -6.11 13.89 -2.06
N GLY A 44 -4.86 14.29 -1.93
CA GLY A 44 -4.52 15.65 -1.52
C GLY A 44 -5.06 16.68 -2.48
N ASP A 45 -4.88 16.45 -3.79
CA ASP A 45 -5.40 17.35 -4.81
C ASP A 45 -6.93 17.37 -4.82
N THR A 46 -7.55 16.21 -4.67
CA THR A 46 -9.01 16.11 -4.61
C THR A 46 -9.56 16.95 -3.46
N LEU A 47 -8.96 16.86 -2.29
CA LEU A 47 -9.41 17.66 -1.13
C LEU A 47 -9.29 19.15 -1.41
N ARG A 48 -8.15 19.58 -1.93
CA ARG A 48 -7.93 21.01 -2.24
C ARG A 48 -8.92 21.52 -3.29
N ARG A 49 -9.18 20.73 -4.34
CA ARG A 49 -10.13 21.11 -5.38
C ARG A 49 -11.56 21.20 -4.87
N LYS A 50 -11.87 20.47 -3.79
CA LYS A 50 -13.21 20.51 -3.17
C LYS A 50 -13.30 21.59 -2.10
N GLY A 51 -12.30 22.46 -1.97
CA GLY A 51 -12.31 23.56 -1.02
C GLY A 51 -11.90 23.20 0.40
N VAL A 52 -11.36 22.00 0.60
CA VAL A 52 -10.88 21.57 1.91
C VAL A 52 -9.42 21.96 2.06
N THR A 53 -9.07 22.58 3.19
CA THR A 53 -7.69 22.91 3.50
C THR A 53 -6.93 21.63 3.82
N PHE A 54 -5.89 21.35 3.02
CA PHE A 54 -5.06 20.16 3.21
C PHE A 54 -3.67 20.49 2.71
N ASP A 55 -2.72 20.64 3.63
CA ASP A 55 -1.39 21.15 3.34
C ASP A 55 -0.39 20.06 2.96
N GLU A 56 -0.69 18.80 3.26
CA GLU A 56 0.21 17.70 2.93
C GLU A 56 -0.09 17.16 1.53
N GLN A 57 0.79 16.28 1.05
CA GLN A 57 0.56 15.52 -0.17
C GLN A 57 0.10 14.12 0.20
N CYS A 58 -0.78 13.54 -0.60
CA CYS A 58 -1.25 12.17 -0.38
C CYS A 58 -1.76 11.60 -1.68
N ARG A 59 -1.19 10.46 -2.09
CA ARG A 59 -1.57 9.79 -3.32
C ARG A 59 -1.73 8.30 -3.06
N ILE A 60 -2.84 7.73 -3.49
CA ILE A 60 -3.18 6.32 -3.25
C ILE A 60 -3.02 5.54 -4.55
N PHE A 61 -2.32 4.41 -4.47
CA PHE A 61 -2.07 3.53 -5.61
C PHE A 61 -2.81 2.22 -5.38
N GLU A 62 -3.76 1.90 -6.25
CA GLU A 62 -4.48 0.63 -6.18
C GLU A 62 -3.75 -0.40 -7.01
N VAL A 63 -3.41 -1.53 -6.38
CA VAL A 63 -2.60 -2.57 -7.00
C VAL A 63 -3.25 -3.94 -6.86
N CYS A 64 -2.96 -4.83 -7.80
CA CYS A 64 -3.53 -6.17 -7.81
C CYS A 64 -2.58 -7.16 -8.43
N GLN A 65 -2.49 -8.35 -7.81
CA GLN A 65 -1.90 -9.52 -8.43
C GLN A 65 -3.08 -10.45 -8.71
N PRO A 66 -3.48 -10.63 -9.98
CA PRO A 66 -4.75 -11.30 -10.29
C PRO A 66 -4.90 -12.71 -9.76
N ARG A 67 -3.81 -13.50 -9.77
CA ARG A 67 -3.88 -14.88 -9.29
C ARG A 67 -4.13 -14.94 -7.79
N GLN A 68 -3.51 -14.02 -7.04
CA GLN A 68 -3.72 -13.97 -5.60
C GLN A 68 -5.08 -13.41 -5.24
N ALA A 69 -5.55 -12.42 -5.99
CA ALA A 69 -6.91 -11.92 -5.84
C ALA A 69 -7.93 -13.04 -6.07
N ALA A 70 -7.72 -13.85 -7.10
CA ALA A 70 -8.60 -14.98 -7.39
C ALA A 70 -8.63 -16.00 -6.24
N ARG A 71 -7.48 -16.26 -5.61
CA ARG A 71 -7.43 -17.17 -4.45
C ARG A 71 -8.23 -16.63 -3.27
N VAL A 72 -8.13 -15.33 -3.02
CA VAL A 72 -8.91 -14.69 -1.95
C VAL A 72 -10.39 -14.82 -2.23
N LEU A 73 -10.82 -14.51 -3.45
CA LEU A 73 -12.23 -14.55 -3.82
C LEU A 73 -12.80 -15.97 -3.87
N ALA A 74 -11.96 -16.95 -4.23
CA ALA A 74 -12.35 -18.36 -4.23
C ALA A 74 -12.60 -18.86 -2.80
N ALA A 75 -11.84 -18.36 -1.83
CA ALA A 75 -12.01 -18.73 -0.43
C ALA A 75 -13.24 -18.06 0.18
N ASP A 76 -13.48 -16.80 -0.15
CA ASP A 76 -14.61 -16.03 0.37
C ASP A 76 -14.87 -14.83 -0.54
N LEU A 77 -15.91 -14.91 -1.35
CA LEU A 77 -16.24 -13.88 -2.31
C LEU A 77 -16.51 -12.52 -1.66
N SER A 78 -17.04 -12.51 -0.44
CA SER A 78 -17.34 -11.25 0.25
C SER A 78 -16.08 -10.42 0.51
N LEU A 79 -14.90 -11.05 0.48
CA LEU A 79 -13.64 -10.33 0.64
C LEU A 79 -13.28 -9.46 -0.56
N ASN A 80 -14.09 -9.47 -1.63
CA ASN A 80 -13.95 -8.49 -2.69
C ASN A 80 -13.98 -7.05 -2.12
N MET A 81 -14.66 -6.85 -0.99
CA MET A 81 -14.74 -5.55 -0.34
C MET A 81 -13.40 -5.09 0.25
N ALA A 82 -12.45 -6.00 0.43
CA ALA A 82 -11.10 -5.69 0.90
C ALA A 82 -10.09 -5.51 -0.24
N LEU A 83 -10.55 -5.62 -1.48
CA LEU A 83 -9.71 -5.52 -2.68
C LEU A 83 -10.10 -4.28 -3.48
N PRO A 84 -9.18 -3.73 -4.30
CA PRO A 84 -7.77 -4.11 -4.46
C PRO A 84 -6.91 -3.63 -3.28
N CYS A 85 -5.67 -4.10 -3.22
CA CYS A 85 -4.70 -3.61 -2.25
C CYS A 85 -4.36 -2.17 -2.54
N ARG A 86 -4.07 -1.41 -1.49
CA ARG A 86 -3.77 0.03 -1.60
C ARG A 86 -2.42 0.32 -0.99
N LEU A 87 -1.57 1.02 -1.75
CA LEU A 87 -0.31 1.56 -1.27
C LEU A 87 -0.43 3.07 -1.27
N SER A 88 0.21 3.74 -0.33
CA SER A 88 0.08 5.19 -0.17
C SER A 88 1.45 5.84 -0.13
N VAL A 89 1.57 7.00 -0.81
CA VAL A 89 2.70 7.90 -0.61
C VAL A 89 2.12 9.19 -0.03
N TYR A 90 2.71 9.66 1.06
CA TYR A 90 2.20 10.87 1.70
C TYR A 90 3.32 11.61 2.41
N THR A 91 3.06 12.87 2.71
CA THR A 91 3.97 13.68 3.50
C THR A 91 3.36 13.98 4.85
N GLU A 92 4.22 14.08 5.85
CA GLU A 92 3.80 14.46 7.19
C GLU A 92 4.95 15.18 7.87
N ALA A 93 4.72 16.44 8.26
CA ALA A 93 5.70 17.23 8.97
C ALA A 93 7.08 17.25 8.29
N GLY A 94 7.10 17.36 6.98
CA GLY A 94 8.34 17.44 6.18
C GLY A 94 8.94 16.10 5.78
N ALA A 95 8.36 14.99 6.25
CA ALA A 95 8.85 13.65 5.90
C ALA A 95 7.98 13.06 4.79
N THR A 96 8.61 12.32 3.88
CA THR A 96 7.90 11.53 2.86
C THR A 96 7.85 10.09 3.32
N ARG A 97 6.66 9.50 3.27
CA ARG A 97 6.42 8.14 3.76
C ARG A 97 5.67 7.34 2.71
N ILE A 98 5.95 6.03 2.69
CA ILE A 98 5.26 5.07 1.85
C ILE A 98 4.70 3.99 2.77
N GLY A 99 3.42 3.66 2.60
CA GLY A 99 2.83 2.71 3.53
C GLY A 99 1.63 1.96 2.99
N MET A 100 1.15 1.05 3.82
CA MET A 100 -0.04 0.25 3.54
C MET A 100 -0.62 -0.29 4.83
N ILE A 101 -1.85 -0.80 4.76
CA ILE A 101 -2.39 -1.64 5.81
C ILE A 101 -1.85 -3.05 5.57
N SER A 102 -1.33 -3.70 6.61
CA SER A 102 -0.84 -5.08 6.50
C SER A 102 -1.93 -6.00 5.95
N PRO A 103 -1.73 -6.66 4.80
CA PRO A 103 -2.69 -7.64 4.30
C PRO A 103 -2.94 -8.77 5.29
N VAL A 104 -1.91 -9.24 5.99
CA VAL A 104 -2.06 -10.29 7.00
C VAL A 104 -3.01 -9.84 8.12
N ALA A 105 -2.78 -8.65 8.66
CA ALA A 105 -3.62 -8.13 9.74
C ALA A 105 -5.05 -7.88 9.26
N MET A 106 -5.21 -7.31 8.06
CA MET A 106 -6.53 -6.98 7.53
C MET A 106 -7.36 -8.24 7.29
N LEU A 107 -6.80 -9.24 6.59
CA LEU A 107 -7.56 -10.46 6.30
C LEU A 107 -7.81 -11.30 7.55
N ALA A 108 -6.88 -11.31 8.51
CA ALA A 108 -7.08 -12.01 9.77
C ALA A 108 -8.26 -11.45 10.57
N SER A 109 -8.51 -10.14 10.46
CA SER A 109 -9.65 -9.52 11.14
C SER A 109 -10.97 -9.84 10.47
N LEU A 110 -10.95 -10.28 9.22
CA LEU A 110 -12.16 -10.54 8.43
C LEU A 110 -12.49 -12.03 8.29
N SER A 111 -11.50 -12.92 8.42
CA SER A 111 -11.70 -14.34 8.24
C SER A 111 -10.61 -15.15 8.93
N SER A 112 -10.97 -16.35 9.42
CA SER A 112 -10.02 -17.27 10.02
C SER A 112 -9.61 -18.41 9.07
N GLU A 113 -10.03 -18.37 7.81
CA GLU A 113 -9.71 -19.40 6.83
C GLU A 113 -8.21 -19.54 6.65
N PRO A 114 -7.62 -20.76 6.81
CA PRO A 114 -6.18 -20.94 6.66
C PRO A 114 -5.63 -20.53 5.30
N GLU A 115 -6.36 -20.78 4.23
CA GLU A 115 -5.92 -20.41 2.87
C GLU A 115 -5.76 -18.90 2.75
N LEU A 116 -6.63 -18.13 3.38
CA LEU A 116 -6.54 -16.68 3.36
C LEU A 116 -5.30 -16.18 4.09
N GLN A 117 -4.93 -16.85 5.19
CA GLN A 117 -3.71 -16.49 5.92
C GLN A 117 -2.47 -16.74 5.06
N THR A 118 -2.46 -17.84 4.32
CA THR A 118 -1.35 -18.18 3.41
C THR A 118 -1.23 -17.14 2.29
N VAL A 119 -2.32 -16.82 1.63
CA VAL A 119 -2.32 -15.81 0.55
C VAL A 119 -1.93 -14.44 1.09
N ALA A 120 -2.46 -14.07 2.25
CA ALA A 120 -2.16 -12.78 2.86
C ALA A 120 -0.67 -12.64 3.14
N ALA A 121 -0.03 -13.70 3.63
CA ALA A 121 1.41 -13.69 3.91
C ALA A 121 2.22 -13.51 2.62
N GLU A 122 1.82 -14.17 1.54
CA GLU A 122 2.49 -14.03 0.24
C GLU A 122 2.33 -12.61 -0.33
N VAL A 123 1.11 -12.08 -0.28
CA VAL A 123 0.83 -10.72 -0.74
C VAL A 123 1.62 -9.71 0.08
N GLU A 124 1.62 -9.86 1.39
CA GLU A 124 2.34 -8.93 2.26
C GLU A 124 3.84 -8.95 2.00
N ALA A 125 4.43 -10.13 1.80
CA ALA A 125 5.86 -10.24 1.50
C ALA A 125 6.21 -9.45 0.24
N THR A 126 5.39 -9.57 -0.81
CA THR A 126 5.64 -8.87 -2.07
C THR A 126 5.37 -7.37 -1.95
N THR A 127 4.28 -6.97 -1.30
CA THR A 127 3.97 -5.54 -1.16
C THR A 127 4.97 -4.83 -0.25
N ARG A 128 5.50 -5.52 0.78
CA ARG A 128 6.61 -4.96 1.56
C ARG A 128 7.85 -4.76 0.70
N ALA A 129 8.17 -5.71 -0.19
CA ALA A 129 9.30 -5.58 -1.10
C ALA A 129 9.10 -4.42 -2.07
N ILE A 130 7.88 -4.22 -2.57
CA ILE A 130 7.54 -3.07 -3.42
C ILE A 130 7.82 -1.76 -2.68
N ILE A 131 7.33 -1.65 -1.44
CA ILE A 131 7.51 -0.46 -0.62
C ILE A 131 8.99 -0.21 -0.34
N ASP A 132 9.72 -1.24 0.04
CA ASP A 132 11.15 -1.11 0.35
C ASP A 132 11.94 -0.68 -0.89
N THR A 133 11.63 -1.24 -2.05
CA THR A 133 12.25 -0.86 -3.32
C THR A 133 11.97 0.61 -3.62
N ALA A 134 10.71 1.01 -3.48
CA ALA A 134 10.31 2.40 -3.75
C ALA A 134 10.94 3.39 -2.77
N ALA A 135 11.12 3.00 -1.51
CA ALA A 135 11.67 3.88 -0.49
C ALA A 135 13.18 4.05 -0.60
N THR A 136 13.86 3.17 -1.31
CA THR A 136 15.31 3.23 -1.49
C THR A 136 15.63 4.16 -2.66
N PRO A 137 16.36 5.28 -2.44
CA PRO A 137 16.72 6.16 -3.54
C PRO A 137 17.52 5.41 -4.60
N GLY A 138 17.21 5.68 -5.87
CA GLY A 138 17.98 5.10 -6.97
C GLY A 138 19.40 5.64 -7.00
N ASP A 139 20.28 4.92 -7.71
CA ASP A 139 21.63 5.39 -7.90
C ASP A 139 21.62 6.74 -8.62
N PRO A 140 22.42 7.71 -8.14
CA PRO A 140 22.58 8.95 -8.89
C PRO A 140 23.30 8.60 -10.19
N ALA A 141 22.58 8.73 -11.27
CA ALA A 141 23.14 8.43 -12.60
C ALA A 141 24.03 9.57 -13.07
#